data_474de4fc63c01245e955e04d1b288887
#
_entry.id   474de4fc63c01245e955e04d1b288887
#
_cell.length_a   1.000
_cell.length_b   1.000
_cell.length_c   1.000
_cell.angle_alpha   90.00
_cell.angle_beta   90.00
_cell.angle_gamma   90.00
#
_symmetry.space_group_name_H-M   'P 1'
#
loop_
_entity.id
_entity.type
_entity.pdbx_description
1 polymer ?
#
loop_
_entity_poly.entity_id
_entity_poly.type
_entity_poly.pdbx_seq_one_letter_code
_entity_poly.pdbx_strand_id
1 'polypeptide(L)'
;MAYLLPPTAVGMFKGIESWKGLEREWNAIETKCIGLGDPYCEWKVVPEEIPELKDSLVKDSLVIERMHDQLMGGLMGFLLNGKPLVDRPSGSDVMLSFILHVMVQPAMAGERYRTVMRMAGAKAGKEVSKHLMDAGIKKDEALNRVLNFLEYCKVGKVTADETIRMKDNCESVFYRFMTKKREEPCCFFTTGFLNGFFSAVKNQHVKETKCIAMGDPYCEWEFK
;
A
#
# COMPACT_ATOMS: atom_id res chain seq x y z
N MET A 1 -11.98 3.49 -9.45
CA MET A 1 -11.33 2.40 -10.20
C MET A 1 -10.96 1.25 -9.27
N ALA A 2 -11.60 0.13 -9.42
CA ALA A 2 -11.28 -1.09 -8.66
C ALA A 2 -10.42 -2.00 -9.53
N TYR A 3 -9.15 -1.68 -9.70
CA TYR A 3 -8.23 -2.46 -10.54
C TYR A 3 -8.04 -3.93 -10.12
N LEU A 4 -8.43 -4.26 -8.89
CA LEU A 4 -8.21 -5.59 -8.33
C LEU A 4 -9.41 -6.52 -8.50
N LEU A 5 -10.62 -6.01 -8.30
CA LEU A 5 -11.82 -6.86 -8.26
C LEU A 5 -12.18 -7.48 -9.62
N PRO A 6 -12.20 -6.74 -10.76
CA PRO A 6 -12.47 -7.34 -12.05
C PRO A 6 -11.48 -8.46 -12.43
N PRO A 7 -10.15 -8.28 -12.34
CA PRO A 7 -9.21 -9.38 -12.60
C PRO A 7 -9.38 -10.58 -11.65
N THR A 8 -9.72 -10.34 -10.39
CA THR A 8 -9.96 -11.41 -9.42
C THR A 8 -11.18 -12.23 -9.83
N ALA A 9 -12.29 -11.58 -10.22
CA ALA A 9 -13.47 -12.27 -10.70
C ALA A 9 -13.17 -13.11 -11.95
N VAL A 10 -12.45 -12.56 -12.93
CA VAL A 10 -11.98 -13.28 -14.12
C VAL A 10 -11.16 -14.51 -13.72
N GLY A 11 -10.21 -14.37 -12.81
CA GLY A 11 -9.39 -15.47 -12.32
C GLY A 11 -10.21 -16.58 -11.65
N MET A 12 -11.23 -16.21 -10.87
CA MET A 12 -12.14 -17.17 -10.26
C MET A 12 -12.96 -17.96 -11.28
N PHE A 13 -13.51 -17.28 -12.30
CA PHE A 13 -14.29 -17.97 -13.35
C PHE A 13 -13.40 -18.89 -14.19
N LYS A 14 -12.20 -18.42 -14.59
CA LYS A 14 -11.20 -19.28 -15.28
C LYS A 14 -10.83 -20.50 -14.43
N GLY A 15 -10.61 -20.34 -13.15
CA GLY A 15 -10.29 -21.43 -12.23
C GLY A 15 -11.42 -22.48 -12.10
N ILE A 16 -12.68 -22.02 -11.97
CA ILE A 16 -13.85 -22.89 -11.90
C ILE A 16 -14.05 -23.67 -13.20
N GLU A 17 -13.85 -23.02 -14.34
CA GLU A 17 -14.00 -23.66 -15.66
C GLU A 17 -12.87 -24.65 -15.95
N SER A 18 -11.63 -24.29 -15.67
CA SER A 18 -10.48 -25.20 -15.78
C SER A 18 -10.69 -26.48 -14.96
N TRP A 19 -11.24 -26.34 -13.75
CA TRP A 19 -11.60 -27.51 -12.92
C TRP A 19 -12.68 -28.39 -13.57
N LYS A 20 -13.57 -27.81 -14.38
CA LYS A 20 -14.61 -28.53 -15.15
C LYS A 20 -14.14 -29.00 -16.52
N GLY A 21 -12.87 -28.77 -16.88
CA GLY A 21 -12.32 -29.11 -18.19
C GLY A 21 -12.81 -28.18 -19.31
N LEU A 22 -13.25 -26.97 -18.97
CA LEU A 22 -13.65 -25.94 -19.92
C LEU A 22 -12.55 -24.87 -20.01
N GLU A 23 -12.25 -24.42 -21.22
CA GLU A 23 -11.29 -23.36 -21.47
C GLU A 23 -11.95 -22.24 -22.25
N ARG A 24 -12.52 -21.26 -21.53
CA ARG A 24 -13.03 -20.02 -22.14
C ARG A 24 -12.20 -18.83 -21.67
N GLU A 25 -12.04 -17.87 -22.57
CA GLU A 25 -11.48 -16.57 -22.18
C GLU A 25 -12.54 -15.77 -21.43
N TRP A 26 -12.19 -15.30 -20.25
CA TRP A 26 -13.03 -14.43 -19.45
C TRP A 26 -12.44 -13.03 -19.40
N ASN A 27 -13.30 -12.03 -19.52
CA ASN A 27 -12.94 -10.63 -19.44
C ASN A 27 -13.88 -9.91 -18.48
N ALA A 28 -13.40 -8.80 -17.90
CA ALA A 28 -14.19 -7.94 -17.03
C ALA A 28 -13.88 -6.48 -17.30
N ILE A 29 -14.94 -5.67 -17.30
CA ILE A 29 -14.85 -4.21 -17.38
C ILE A 29 -15.65 -3.59 -16.27
N GLU A 30 -15.13 -2.53 -15.65
CA GLU A 30 -15.85 -1.72 -14.68
C GLU A 30 -16.76 -0.73 -15.43
N THR A 31 -18.07 -0.84 -15.22
CA THR A 31 -19.08 -0.01 -15.88
C THR A 31 -19.53 1.17 -15.02
N LYS A 32 -19.39 1.06 -13.67
CA LYS A 32 -19.62 2.14 -12.72
C LYS A 32 -18.60 2.07 -11.59
N CYS A 33 -18.21 3.23 -11.06
CA CYS A 33 -17.22 3.33 -10.01
C CYS A 33 -17.55 4.44 -9.01
N ILE A 34 -17.65 4.08 -7.72
CA ILE A 34 -17.83 5.07 -6.63
C ILE A 34 -16.73 6.12 -6.65
N GLY A 35 -15.50 5.74 -6.99
CA GLY A 35 -14.37 6.67 -7.12
C GLY A 35 -14.54 7.69 -8.27
N LEU A 36 -15.46 7.47 -9.21
CA LEU A 36 -15.83 8.39 -10.28
C LEU A 36 -17.12 9.16 -9.97
N GLY A 37 -17.75 8.92 -8.82
CA GLY A 37 -18.97 9.59 -8.38
C GLY A 37 -20.24 8.77 -8.58
N ASP A 38 -20.15 7.51 -9.02
CA ASP A 38 -21.31 6.63 -9.11
C ASP A 38 -21.77 6.16 -7.72
N PRO A 39 -23.06 5.83 -7.53
CA PRO A 39 -23.58 5.39 -6.25
C PRO A 39 -23.07 4.01 -5.81
N TYR A 40 -22.53 3.23 -6.73
CA TYR A 40 -21.95 1.89 -6.51
C TYR A 40 -20.93 1.55 -7.59
N CYS A 41 -20.10 0.53 -7.33
CA CYS A 41 -19.25 -0.06 -8.37
C CYS A 41 -19.99 -1.22 -9.05
N GLU A 42 -19.90 -1.30 -10.36
CA GLU A 42 -20.50 -2.36 -11.19
C GLU A 42 -19.47 -2.90 -12.16
N TRP A 43 -19.43 -4.20 -12.31
CA TRP A 43 -18.55 -4.88 -13.26
C TRP A 43 -19.35 -5.80 -14.17
N LYS A 44 -19.07 -5.74 -15.46
CA LYS A 44 -19.54 -6.71 -16.44
C LYS A 44 -18.45 -7.76 -16.63
N VAL A 45 -18.77 -9.01 -16.33
CA VAL A 45 -17.84 -10.16 -16.49
C VAL A 45 -18.44 -11.09 -17.52
N VAL A 46 -17.73 -11.37 -18.61
CA VAL A 46 -18.24 -12.16 -19.75
C VAL A 46 -17.18 -13.14 -20.23
N PRO A 47 -17.59 -14.31 -20.77
CA PRO A 47 -16.69 -15.29 -21.38
C PRO A 47 -16.37 -14.95 -22.85
N GLU A 48 -16.12 -13.69 -23.14
CA GLU A 48 -15.89 -13.18 -24.50
C GLU A 48 -14.91 -12.00 -24.44
N GLU A 49 -14.35 -11.63 -25.60
CA GLU A 49 -13.64 -10.36 -25.72
C GLU A 49 -14.61 -9.19 -25.53
N ILE A 50 -14.20 -8.19 -24.78
CA ILE A 50 -14.90 -6.91 -24.64
C ILE A 50 -14.14 -5.91 -25.51
N PRO A 51 -14.72 -5.45 -26.64
CA PRO A 51 -14.04 -4.51 -27.56
C PRO A 51 -13.59 -3.22 -26.84
N GLU A 52 -14.39 -2.75 -25.90
CA GLU A 52 -14.14 -1.53 -25.12
C GLU A 52 -12.90 -1.64 -24.21
N LEU A 53 -12.45 -2.86 -23.90
CA LEU A 53 -11.23 -3.07 -23.12
C LEU A 53 -9.96 -2.57 -23.83
N LYS A 54 -9.95 -2.56 -25.17
CA LYS A 54 -8.83 -2.05 -25.97
C LYS A 54 -8.70 -0.52 -25.83
N ASP A 55 -9.80 0.18 -25.63
CA ASP A 55 -9.85 1.62 -25.48
C ASP A 55 -9.82 2.07 -24.01
N SER A 56 -10.17 1.19 -23.07
CA SER A 56 -10.24 1.51 -21.63
C SER A 56 -8.88 1.63 -20.92
N LEU A 57 -7.79 1.33 -21.59
CA LEU A 57 -6.44 1.71 -21.16
C LEU A 57 -6.20 3.22 -21.30
N VAL A 58 -7.26 4.00 -21.23
CA VAL A 58 -7.18 5.45 -21.25
C VAL A 58 -6.27 5.92 -20.14
N LYS A 59 -5.14 6.37 -20.56
CA LYS A 59 -4.12 7.09 -19.84
C LYS A 59 -4.66 8.42 -19.35
N ASP A 60 -5.61 8.39 -18.46
CA ASP A 60 -6.09 9.64 -17.90
C ASP A 60 -5.17 10.04 -16.76
N SER A 61 -4.09 10.76 -17.10
CA SER A 61 -3.18 11.36 -16.13
C SER A 61 -3.93 12.23 -15.13
N LEU A 62 -5.01 12.88 -15.56
CA LEU A 62 -5.87 13.69 -14.70
C LEU A 62 -6.61 12.86 -13.65
N VAL A 63 -7.00 11.62 -13.97
CA VAL A 63 -7.61 10.72 -12.97
C VAL A 63 -6.57 10.31 -11.93
N ILE A 64 -5.36 9.99 -12.36
CA ILE A 64 -4.26 9.63 -11.44
C ILE A 64 -3.90 10.81 -10.52
N GLU A 65 -3.81 12.02 -11.07
CA GLU A 65 -3.57 13.24 -10.29
C GLU A 65 -4.68 13.49 -9.27
N ARG A 66 -5.95 13.44 -9.68
CA ARG A 66 -7.09 13.59 -8.75
C ARG A 66 -7.10 12.54 -7.66
N MET A 67 -6.79 11.28 -7.99
CA MET A 67 -6.69 10.21 -7.00
C MET A 67 -5.56 10.48 -6.01
N HIS A 68 -4.41 10.95 -6.49
CA HIS A 68 -3.29 11.33 -5.63
C HIS A 68 -3.69 12.47 -4.69
N ASP A 69 -4.32 13.52 -5.21
CA ASP A 69 -4.74 14.67 -4.42
C ASP A 69 -5.79 14.29 -3.37
N GLN A 70 -6.75 13.45 -3.72
CA GLN A 70 -7.76 12.96 -2.78
C GLN A 70 -7.14 12.10 -1.68
N LEU A 71 -6.21 11.21 -2.04
CA LEU A 71 -5.51 10.36 -1.09
C LEU A 71 -4.62 11.18 -0.15
N MET A 72 -3.91 12.15 -0.71
CA MET A 72 -3.10 13.08 0.07
C MET A 72 -3.96 13.96 0.98
N GLY A 73 -5.07 14.48 0.48
CA GLY A 73 -6.03 15.25 1.28
C GLY A 73 -6.60 14.44 2.45
N GLY A 74 -6.97 13.19 2.23
CA GLY A 74 -7.42 12.27 3.27
C GLY A 74 -6.31 11.97 4.29
N LEU A 75 -5.11 11.66 3.83
CA LEU A 75 -3.95 11.42 4.68
C LEU A 75 -3.63 12.64 5.56
N MET A 76 -3.58 13.82 4.98
CA MET A 76 -3.34 15.06 5.72
C MET A 76 -4.49 15.39 6.67
N GLY A 77 -5.74 15.10 6.29
CA GLY A 77 -6.90 15.20 7.17
C GLY A 77 -6.74 14.34 8.44
N PHE A 78 -6.22 13.12 8.30
CA PHE A 78 -5.90 12.28 9.45
C PHE A 78 -4.71 12.81 10.25
N LEU A 79 -3.60 13.10 9.60
CA LEU A 79 -2.36 13.51 10.27
C LEU A 79 -2.49 14.85 11.00
N LEU A 80 -3.28 15.79 10.47
CA LEU A 80 -3.46 17.10 11.07
C LEU A 80 -4.63 17.15 12.07
N ASN A 81 -5.73 16.46 11.77
CA ASN A 81 -7.00 16.63 12.48
C ASN A 81 -7.59 15.33 13.05
N GLY A 82 -6.93 14.18 12.87
CA GLY A 82 -7.43 12.87 13.29
C GLY A 82 -8.68 12.39 12.52
N LYS A 83 -9.00 13.00 11.37
CA LYS A 83 -10.15 12.58 10.55
C LYS A 83 -9.88 11.25 9.88
N PRO A 84 -10.83 10.28 9.90
CA PRO A 84 -10.65 9.02 9.17
C PRO A 84 -10.45 9.27 7.68
N LEU A 85 -9.60 8.44 7.02
CA LEU A 85 -9.34 8.54 5.58
C LEU A 85 -10.60 8.34 4.76
N VAL A 86 -11.44 7.42 5.19
CA VAL A 86 -12.67 7.04 4.50
C VAL A 86 -13.76 6.93 5.54
N ASP A 87 -14.88 7.58 5.29
CA ASP A 87 -16.09 7.43 6.11
C ASP A 87 -16.86 6.18 5.66
N ARG A 88 -16.65 5.09 6.39
CA ARG A 88 -17.39 3.84 6.15
C ARG A 88 -17.64 3.09 7.46
N PRO A 89 -18.81 2.47 7.63
CA PRO A 89 -19.21 1.79 8.87
C PRO A 89 -18.29 0.63 9.28
N SER A 90 -17.69 -0.05 8.31
CA SER A 90 -16.80 -1.21 8.54
C SER A 90 -15.35 -0.83 8.84
N GLY A 91 -15.06 0.46 9.04
CA GLY A 91 -13.70 0.97 9.24
C GLY A 91 -12.88 1.09 7.96
N SER A 92 -11.89 1.96 7.99
CA SER A 92 -11.03 2.30 6.85
C SER A 92 -9.62 1.72 6.96
N ASP A 93 -9.26 1.30 8.13
CA ASP A 93 -7.92 0.95 8.58
C ASP A 93 -7.32 -0.29 7.88
N VAL A 94 -8.16 -1.21 7.43
CA VAL A 94 -7.73 -2.45 6.76
C VAL A 94 -7.28 -2.22 5.31
N MET A 95 -7.71 -1.13 4.67
CA MET A 95 -7.47 -0.92 3.24
C MET A 95 -6.00 -0.69 2.90
N LEU A 96 -5.29 0.10 3.70
CA LEU A 96 -3.88 0.40 3.39
C LEU A 96 -2.99 -0.82 3.62
N SER A 97 -3.23 -1.57 4.68
CA SER A 97 -2.51 -2.82 4.94
C SER A 97 -2.76 -3.85 3.83
N PHE A 98 -4.00 -3.94 3.33
CA PHE A 98 -4.33 -4.80 2.20
C PHE A 98 -3.61 -4.38 0.91
N ILE A 99 -3.54 -3.09 0.61
CA ILE A 99 -2.79 -2.57 -0.55
C ILE A 99 -1.31 -2.93 -0.41
N LEU A 100 -0.72 -2.76 0.77
CA LEU A 100 0.67 -3.15 1.02
C LEU A 100 0.89 -4.66 0.83
N HIS A 101 -0.04 -5.50 1.26
CA HIS A 101 0.02 -6.95 1.01
C HIS A 101 0.06 -7.28 -0.49
N VAL A 102 -0.80 -6.64 -1.28
CA VAL A 102 -0.82 -6.83 -2.74
C VAL A 102 0.45 -6.32 -3.40
N MET A 103 0.98 -5.19 -2.95
CA MET A 103 2.22 -4.60 -3.48
C MET A 103 3.46 -5.44 -3.18
N VAL A 104 3.44 -6.24 -2.11
CA VAL A 104 4.55 -7.14 -1.77
C VAL A 104 4.72 -8.25 -2.80
N GLN A 105 3.66 -8.72 -3.43
CA GLN A 105 3.72 -9.83 -4.40
C GLN A 105 4.71 -9.57 -5.55
N PRO A 106 4.70 -8.41 -6.24
CA PRO A 106 5.69 -8.11 -7.27
C PRO A 106 7.12 -8.08 -6.74
N ALA A 107 7.32 -7.60 -5.51
CA ALA A 107 8.66 -7.57 -4.89
C ALA A 107 9.24 -8.96 -4.62
N MET A 108 8.39 -9.99 -4.53
CA MET A 108 8.83 -11.40 -4.45
C MET A 108 9.41 -11.90 -5.78
N ALA A 109 9.02 -11.28 -6.90
CA ALA A 109 9.43 -11.71 -8.23
C ALA A 109 10.86 -11.28 -8.62
N GLY A 110 11.48 -10.32 -7.92
CA GLY A 110 12.87 -9.95 -8.18
C GLY A 110 13.31 -8.58 -7.67
N GLU A 111 14.61 -8.33 -7.77
CA GLU A 111 15.26 -7.13 -7.22
C GLU A 111 14.75 -5.81 -7.83
N ARG A 112 14.35 -5.84 -9.11
CA ARG A 112 13.78 -4.67 -9.78
C ARG A 112 12.53 -4.15 -9.04
N TYR A 113 11.64 -5.05 -8.64
CA TYR A 113 10.41 -4.68 -7.93
C TYR A 113 10.70 -4.24 -6.50
N ARG A 114 11.70 -4.87 -5.82
CA ARG A 114 12.17 -4.44 -4.50
C ARG A 114 12.69 -3.02 -4.52
N THR A 115 13.46 -2.67 -5.55
CA THR A 115 13.95 -1.30 -5.75
C THR A 115 12.79 -0.31 -5.96
N VAL A 116 11.82 -0.66 -6.80
CA VAL A 116 10.61 0.17 -7.01
C VAL A 116 9.85 0.38 -5.70
N MET A 117 9.67 -0.66 -4.88
CA MET A 117 9.01 -0.56 -3.58
C MET A 117 9.76 0.39 -2.62
N ARG A 118 11.08 0.27 -2.54
CA ARG A 118 11.92 1.20 -1.73
C ARG A 118 11.78 2.64 -2.21
N MET A 119 11.83 2.86 -3.52
CA MET A 119 11.70 4.21 -4.10
C MET A 119 10.30 4.78 -3.87
N ALA A 120 9.25 3.99 -4.05
CA ALA A 120 7.87 4.41 -3.78
C ALA A 120 7.67 4.80 -2.31
N GLY A 121 8.16 3.96 -1.40
CA GLY A 121 8.16 4.27 0.04
C GLY A 121 8.92 5.58 0.33
N ALA A 122 10.13 5.73 -0.19
CA ALA A 122 10.95 6.92 0.06
C ALA A 122 10.29 8.20 -0.47
N LYS A 123 9.67 8.13 -1.64
CA LYS A 123 8.88 9.26 -2.18
C LYS A 123 7.72 9.60 -1.25
N ALA A 124 6.92 8.62 -0.85
CA ALA A 124 5.78 8.81 0.04
C ALA A 124 6.20 9.41 1.39
N GLY A 125 7.23 8.87 2.02
CA GLY A 125 7.75 9.38 3.30
C GLY A 125 8.24 10.83 3.20
N LYS A 126 8.92 11.19 2.10
CA LYS A 126 9.38 12.55 1.85
C LYS A 126 8.22 13.51 1.60
N GLU A 127 7.21 13.11 0.85
CA GLU A 127 6.02 13.94 0.59
C GLU A 127 5.23 14.19 1.88
N VAL A 128 4.98 13.15 2.67
CA VAL A 128 4.29 13.28 3.97
C VAL A 128 5.04 14.22 4.89
N SER A 129 6.36 14.06 5.04
CA SER A 129 7.16 14.95 5.89
C SER A 129 7.09 16.41 5.42
N LYS A 130 7.19 16.63 4.11
CA LYS A 130 7.07 17.98 3.53
C LYS A 130 5.73 18.62 3.89
N HIS A 131 4.63 17.94 3.65
CA HIS A 131 3.29 18.47 3.95
C HIS A 131 3.09 18.78 5.44
N LEU A 132 3.64 17.95 6.34
CA LEU A 132 3.58 18.22 7.77
C LEU A 132 4.41 19.45 8.16
N MET A 133 5.61 19.59 7.59
CA MET A 133 6.46 20.78 7.84
C MET A 133 5.81 22.05 7.27
N ASP A 134 5.26 21.99 6.06
CA ASP A 134 4.55 23.11 5.41
C ASP A 134 3.31 23.54 6.22
N ALA A 135 2.67 22.57 6.91
CA ALA A 135 1.56 22.83 7.85
C ALA A 135 2.02 23.36 9.23
N GLY A 136 3.32 23.59 9.43
CA GLY A 136 3.88 24.11 10.68
C GLY A 136 4.01 23.09 11.81
N ILE A 137 3.88 21.81 11.52
CA ILE A 137 4.01 20.75 12.54
C ILE A 137 5.48 20.58 12.91
N LYS A 138 5.77 20.56 14.22
CA LYS A 138 7.12 20.33 14.74
C LYS A 138 7.59 18.91 14.44
N LYS A 139 8.91 18.72 14.27
CA LYS A 139 9.51 17.45 13.84
C LYS A 139 9.14 16.25 14.73
N ASP A 140 9.18 16.41 16.06
CA ASP A 140 8.84 15.32 16.99
C ASP A 140 7.34 15.01 16.97
N GLU A 141 6.51 16.03 16.81
CA GLU A 141 5.07 15.86 16.68
C GLU A 141 4.73 15.18 15.33
N ALA A 142 5.41 15.55 14.26
CA ALA A 142 5.25 14.92 12.94
C ALA A 142 5.54 13.42 13.00
N LEU A 143 6.60 13.02 13.71
CA LEU A 143 6.90 11.62 13.93
C LEU A 143 5.76 10.90 14.64
N ASN A 144 5.30 11.41 15.77
CA ASN A 144 4.21 10.79 16.54
C ASN A 144 2.94 10.64 15.69
N ARG A 145 2.58 11.65 14.90
CA ARG A 145 1.41 11.59 14.01
C ARG A 145 1.54 10.51 12.95
N VAL A 146 2.72 10.37 12.36
CA VAL A 146 3.00 9.31 11.36
C VAL A 146 2.96 7.93 11.99
N LEU A 147 3.54 7.73 13.19
CA LEU A 147 3.48 6.45 13.88
C LEU A 147 2.04 6.05 14.22
N ASN A 148 1.25 6.97 14.74
CA ASN A 148 -0.18 6.76 15.01
C ASN A 148 -0.96 6.43 13.73
N PHE A 149 -0.62 7.06 12.61
CA PHE A 149 -1.22 6.75 11.32
C PHE A 149 -0.91 5.31 10.85
N LEU A 150 0.34 4.87 11.00
CA LEU A 150 0.72 3.51 10.64
C LEU A 150 -0.03 2.46 11.48
N GLU A 151 -0.22 2.72 12.77
CA GLU A 151 -1.04 1.85 13.63
C GLU A 151 -2.53 1.88 13.26
N TYR A 152 -3.07 3.06 13.00
CA TYR A 152 -4.44 3.22 12.52
C TYR A 152 -4.70 2.42 11.24
N CYS A 153 -3.77 2.45 10.29
CA CYS A 153 -3.84 1.70 9.05
C CYS A 153 -3.48 0.21 9.19
N LYS A 154 -3.25 -0.29 10.41
CA LYS A 154 -2.86 -1.68 10.68
C LYS A 154 -1.59 -2.11 9.93
N VAL A 155 -0.69 -1.17 9.64
CA VAL A 155 0.62 -1.48 9.08
C VAL A 155 1.47 -2.23 10.10
N GLY A 156 1.39 -1.83 11.37
CA GLY A 156 2.04 -2.47 12.50
C GLY A 156 1.99 -1.58 13.74
N LYS A 157 2.32 -2.13 14.90
CA LYS A 157 2.48 -1.38 16.15
C LYS A 157 3.90 -0.86 16.25
N VAL A 158 4.06 0.47 16.24
CA VAL A 158 5.36 1.13 16.11
C VAL A 158 5.78 1.79 17.41
N THR A 159 7.04 1.61 17.79
CA THR A 159 7.72 2.38 18.82
C THR A 159 8.99 2.98 18.22
N ALA A 160 9.34 4.21 18.59
CA ALA A 160 10.52 4.92 18.10
C ALA A 160 11.22 5.61 19.25
N ASP A 161 12.30 5.00 19.71
CA ASP A 161 13.22 5.53 20.72
C ASP A 161 14.61 5.71 20.08
N GLU A 162 15.61 4.99 20.56
CA GLU A 162 16.95 4.91 19.92
C GLU A 162 16.90 4.12 18.61
N THR A 163 15.93 3.22 18.46
CA THR A 163 15.63 2.46 17.26
C THR A 163 14.15 2.55 16.95
N ILE A 164 13.76 2.24 15.71
CA ILE A 164 12.36 2.09 15.33
C ILE A 164 12.04 0.60 15.37
N ARG A 165 11.04 0.22 16.15
CA ARG A 165 10.56 -1.16 16.22
C ARG A 165 9.12 -1.24 15.80
N MET A 166 8.81 -2.22 14.97
CA MET A 166 7.45 -2.47 14.49
C MET A 166 7.07 -3.92 14.71
N LYS A 167 6.12 -4.15 15.61
CA LYS A 167 5.47 -5.46 15.79
C LYS A 167 4.37 -5.60 14.73
N ASP A 168 4.13 -6.84 14.31
CA ASP A 168 3.07 -7.19 13.36
C ASP A 168 3.14 -6.40 12.03
N ASN A 169 4.37 -6.05 11.57
CA ASN A 169 4.53 -5.37 10.30
C ASN A 169 3.90 -6.17 9.16
N CYS A 170 2.84 -5.62 8.57
CA CYS A 170 2.04 -6.32 7.55
C CYS A 170 2.87 -6.75 6.34
N GLU A 171 3.90 -5.96 5.93
CA GLU A 171 4.79 -6.29 4.82
C GLU A 171 5.59 -7.57 5.10
N SER A 172 6.23 -7.67 6.26
CA SER A 172 7.05 -8.82 6.63
C SER A 172 6.22 -10.05 7.04
N VAL A 173 5.07 -9.84 7.69
CA VAL A 173 4.13 -10.92 8.03
C VAL A 173 3.63 -11.59 6.75
N PHE A 174 3.30 -10.80 5.73
CA PHE A 174 2.85 -11.32 4.45
C PHE A 174 3.98 -12.09 3.73
N TYR A 175 5.20 -11.58 3.72
CA TYR A 175 6.35 -12.32 3.18
C TYR A 175 6.54 -13.66 3.89
N ARG A 176 6.45 -13.68 5.21
CA ARG A 176 6.56 -14.92 5.99
C ARG A 176 5.44 -15.91 5.68
N PHE A 177 4.23 -15.42 5.44
CA PHE A 177 3.09 -16.26 5.03
C PHE A 177 3.30 -16.89 3.64
N MET A 178 3.82 -16.12 2.68
CA MET A 178 3.97 -16.56 1.29
C MET A 178 5.25 -17.35 1.02
N THR A 179 6.27 -17.21 1.86
CA THR A 179 7.59 -17.84 1.64
C THR A 179 8.06 -18.55 2.91
N LYS A 180 9.06 -19.42 2.74
CA LYS A 180 9.83 -19.90 3.90
C LYS A 180 10.62 -18.74 4.52
N LYS A 181 11.18 -18.98 5.72
CA LYS A 181 12.06 -18.04 6.41
C LYS A 181 13.08 -17.43 5.44
N ARG A 182 13.22 -16.12 5.46
CA ARG A 182 14.19 -15.38 4.64
C ARG A 182 15.54 -15.27 5.36
N GLU A 183 16.58 -15.07 4.56
CA GLU A 183 17.94 -14.80 5.05
C GLU A 183 18.21 -13.30 5.15
N GLU A 184 17.41 -12.47 4.46
CA GLU A 184 17.56 -11.02 4.41
C GLU A 184 16.27 -10.30 4.78
N PRO A 185 16.37 -9.07 5.34
CA PRO A 185 15.21 -8.21 5.60
C PRO A 185 14.40 -7.94 4.33
N CYS A 186 13.09 -7.80 4.49
CA CYS A 186 12.19 -7.68 3.34
C CYS A 186 11.14 -6.56 3.43
N CYS A 187 11.24 -5.68 4.42
CA CYS A 187 10.32 -4.54 4.55
C CYS A 187 10.74 -3.40 3.60
N PHE A 188 10.64 -3.66 2.29
CA PHE A 188 11.19 -2.75 1.28
C PHE A 188 10.46 -1.41 1.25
N PHE A 189 9.13 -1.43 1.22
CA PHE A 189 8.32 -0.21 1.24
C PHE A 189 8.47 0.51 2.57
N THR A 190 8.32 -0.21 3.69
CA THR A 190 8.44 0.38 5.03
C THR A 190 9.80 1.02 5.25
N THR A 191 10.89 0.33 4.88
CA THR A 191 12.26 0.87 4.96
C THR A 191 12.40 2.11 4.09
N GLY A 192 11.86 2.07 2.87
CA GLY A 192 11.83 3.24 1.98
C GLY A 192 11.11 4.41 2.62
N PHE A 193 9.89 4.20 3.13
CA PHE A 193 9.07 5.23 3.78
C PHE A 193 9.79 5.88 4.97
N LEU A 194 10.34 5.08 5.87
CA LEU A 194 11.10 5.58 7.00
C LEU A 194 12.32 6.39 6.55
N ASN A 195 13.06 5.91 5.55
CA ASN A 195 14.19 6.65 4.99
C ASN A 195 13.76 7.99 4.38
N GLY A 196 12.68 8.02 3.60
CA GLY A 196 12.15 9.25 3.03
C GLY A 196 11.73 10.26 4.09
N PHE A 197 11.01 9.79 5.11
CA PHE A 197 10.54 10.62 6.21
C PHE A 197 11.70 11.16 7.05
N PHE A 198 12.59 10.30 7.55
CA PHE A 198 13.67 10.72 8.44
C PHE A 198 14.75 11.54 7.75
N SER A 199 15.02 11.29 6.47
CA SER A 199 15.94 12.15 5.70
C SER A 199 15.44 13.59 5.62
N ALA A 200 14.15 13.80 5.49
CA ALA A 200 13.57 15.14 5.42
C ALA A 200 13.41 15.80 6.81
N VAL A 201 13.08 15.04 7.84
CA VAL A 201 12.81 15.58 9.19
C VAL A 201 14.07 15.73 10.03
N LYS A 202 14.99 14.76 9.98
CA LYS A 202 16.17 14.69 10.87
C LYS A 202 17.49 14.63 10.13
N ASN A 203 17.50 14.60 8.80
CA ASN A 203 18.66 14.32 7.96
C ASN A 203 19.37 13.02 8.35
N GLN A 204 18.60 11.99 8.66
CA GLN A 204 19.05 10.67 9.07
C GLN A 204 18.50 9.61 8.13
N HIS A 205 19.21 8.50 8.03
CA HIS A 205 18.76 7.30 7.35
C HIS A 205 18.57 6.16 8.33
N VAL A 206 17.78 5.16 7.93
CA VAL A 206 17.58 3.96 8.72
C VAL A 206 17.95 2.72 7.93
N LYS A 207 18.42 1.70 8.63
CA LYS A 207 18.69 0.37 8.07
C LYS A 207 17.89 -0.66 8.86
N GLU A 208 17.15 -1.52 8.16
CA GLU A 208 16.49 -2.68 8.77
C GLU A 208 17.54 -3.68 9.25
N THR A 209 17.49 -4.00 10.55
CA THR A 209 18.46 -4.92 11.23
C THR A 209 17.77 -6.18 11.72
N LYS A 210 16.45 -6.15 12.00
CA LYS A 210 15.63 -7.32 12.32
C LYS A 210 14.36 -7.34 11.47
N CYS A 211 13.90 -8.53 11.12
CA CYS A 211 12.72 -8.70 10.29
C CYS A 211 11.92 -9.96 10.71
N ILE A 212 10.61 -9.80 10.87
CA ILE A 212 9.70 -10.91 11.19
C ILE A 212 9.83 -12.04 10.15
N ALA A 213 10.05 -11.72 8.89
CA ALA A 213 10.24 -12.73 7.84
C ALA A 213 11.56 -13.51 7.98
N MET A 214 12.54 -12.99 8.71
CA MET A 214 13.77 -13.69 9.10
C MET A 214 13.58 -14.57 10.36
N GLY A 215 12.45 -14.43 11.04
CA GLY A 215 12.12 -15.15 12.27
C GLY A 215 12.30 -14.32 13.54
N ASP A 216 12.59 -13.02 13.40
CA ASP A 216 12.65 -12.13 14.55
C ASP A 216 11.23 -11.83 15.09
N PRO A 217 11.10 -11.46 16.38
CA PRO A 217 9.80 -11.16 16.99
C PRO A 217 9.17 -9.84 16.54
N TYR A 218 9.96 -8.99 15.90
CA TYR A 218 9.57 -7.68 15.36
C TYR A 218 10.53 -7.27 14.24
N CYS A 219 10.15 -6.26 13.45
CA CYS A 219 11.07 -5.57 12.56
C CYS A 219 11.72 -4.40 13.31
N GLU A 220 13.03 -4.17 13.08
CA GLU A 220 13.78 -3.10 13.72
C GLU A 220 14.64 -2.34 12.71
N TRP A 221 14.64 -1.03 12.83
CA TRP A 221 15.49 -0.13 12.04
C TRP A 221 16.37 0.69 12.96
N GLU A 222 17.66 0.69 12.68
CA GLU A 222 18.67 1.50 13.35
C GLU A 222 18.97 2.76 12.53
N PHE A 223 19.18 3.87 13.22
CA PHE A 223 19.63 5.12 12.59
C PHE A 223 21.09 5.01 12.18
N LYS A 224 21.42 5.68 11.05
CA LYS A 224 22.77 5.80 10.48
C LYS A 224 23.15 7.25 10.35
#